data_dac6cdc5b41eec1ad952e27146255896
#
_entry.id   dac6cdc5b41eec1ad952e27146255896
#
_cell.length_a   1.000
_cell.length_b   1.000
_cell.length_c   1.000
_cell.angle_alpha   90.00
_cell.angle_beta   90.00
_cell.angle_gamma   90.00
#
_symmetry.space_group_name_H-M   'P 1'
#
loop_
_entity.id
_entity.type
_entity.pdbx_description
1 polymer ?
#
loop_
_entity_poly.entity_id
_entity_poly.type
_entity_poly.pdbx_seq_one_letter_code
_entity_poly.pdbx_strand_id
1 'polypeptide(L)'
;MAKYSKSEQLSTDKQNKKTKHMSKTTTSDARLYVGSYEKYNNGSIAGTWLTLSDYADRDDFLTAAREVHADEADPELMFQDFEGFPRAWYAESSAPPAILWEWLELSEAERLAFGAYADHMGGPVEVRDFRESWQGQWDRGADFAEHIAEECGDIPKDLPTWLVIDWEASWDCNLRHDYFEADDADGSNHIFLNT
;
A
#
# COMPACT_ATOMS: atom_id res chain seq x y z
N MET A 1 -4.61 -52.86 26.49
CA MET A 1 -4.46 -52.55 25.02
C MET A 1 -5.33 -51.35 24.72
N ALA A 2 -4.72 -50.19 24.64
CA ALA A 2 -5.39 -48.93 24.39
C ALA A 2 -5.32 -48.59 22.88
N LYS A 3 -6.49 -48.42 22.26
CA LYS A 3 -6.60 -47.92 20.88
C LYS A 3 -6.56 -46.41 20.94
N TYR A 4 -5.46 -45.78 20.55
CA TYR A 4 -5.40 -44.36 20.33
C TYR A 4 -6.02 -44.01 18.96
N SER A 5 -6.90 -43.01 18.97
CA SER A 5 -7.72 -42.57 17.88
C SER A 5 -6.91 -41.73 16.87
N LYS A 6 -7.17 -42.00 15.59
CA LYS A 6 -6.52 -41.43 14.39
C LYS A 6 -7.01 -40.01 14.05
N SER A 7 -7.69 -39.33 14.98
CA SER A 7 -8.33 -38.02 14.73
C SER A 7 -7.53 -36.82 15.18
N GLU A 8 -6.43 -36.95 15.90
CA GLU A 8 -5.64 -35.83 16.40
C GLU A 8 -4.45 -35.42 15.51
N GLN A 9 -4.09 -36.24 14.49
CA GLN A 9 -2.98 -35.91 13.60
C GLN A 9 -3.37 -35.09 12.35
N LEU A 10 -4.65 -34.89 12.11
CA LEU A 10 -5.15 -34.12 10.94
C LEU A 10 -5.33 -32.61 11.20
N SER A 11 -5.24 -32.17 12.45
CA SER A 11 -5.42 -30.78 12.84
C SER A 11 -4.13 -29.93 12.77
N THR A 12 -2.96 -30.55 12.83
CA THR A 12 -1.65 -29.86 12.86
C THR A 12 -1.04 -29.64 11.47
N ASP A 13 -1.49 -30.38 10.46
CA ASP A 13 -0.93 -30.27 9.10
C ASP A 13 -1.56 -29.12 8.25
N LYS A 14 -2.68 -28.55 8.68
CA LYS A 14 -3.31 -27.43 7.96
C LYS A 14 -2.75 -26.05 8.30
N GLN A 15 -2.03 -25.91 9.40
CA GLN A 15 -1.44 -24.62 9.81
C GLN A 15 -0.02 -24.39 9.27
N ASN A 16 0.63 -25.37 8.65
CA ASN A 16 2.04 -25.25 8.26
C ASN A 16 2.28 -25.14 6.75
N LYS A 17 1.25 -24.78 5.95
CA LYS A 17 1.37 -24.66 4.49
C LYS A 17 1.22 -23.23 3.96
N LYS A 18 1.18 -22.22 4.83
CA LYS A 18 0.97 -20.82 4.45
C LYS A 18 2.17 -19.90 4.65
N THR A 19 3.39 -20.46 4.69
CA THR A 19 4.64 -19.66 4.63
C THR A 19 5.38 -19.99 3.35
N LYS A 20 4.86 -19.50 2.22
CA LYS A 20 5.58 -19.57 0.97
C LYS A 20 5.91 -18.14 0.50
N HIS A 21 7.20 -17.84 0.63
CA HIS A 21 7.95 -16.81 -0.09
C HIS A 21 7.34 -15.39 -0.12
N MET A 22 7.48 -14.66 0.98
CA MET A 22 7.69 -13.22 0.87
C MET A 22 9.09 -13.00 0.26
N SER A 23 9.12 -12.67 -1.01
CA SER A 23 10.28 -12.02 -1.60
C SER A 23 10.48 -10.73 -0.80
N LYS A 24 11.58 -10.64 -0.09
CA LYS A 24 11.98 -9.44 0.62
C LYS A 24 12.44 -8.43 -0.43
N THR A 25 11.49 -7.75 -1.04
CA THR A 25 11.78 -6.46 -1.66
C THR A 25 12.11 -5.53 -0.51
N THR A 26 13.39 -5.30 -0.28
CA THR A 26 13.86 -4.30 0.67
C THR A 26 13.39 -2.97 0.11
N THR A 27 12.27 -2.46 0.61
CA THR A 27 11.82 -1.11 0.31
C THR A 27 12.94 -0.19 0.78
N SER A 28 13.69 0.39 -0.16
CA SER A 28 14.69 1.40 0.19
C SER A 28 13.95 2.54 0.86
N ASP A 29 14.51 3.09 1.94
CA ASP A 29 13.93 4.24 2.61
C ASP A 29 13.69 5.36 1.59
N ALA A 30 12.49 5.95 1.62
CA ALA A 30 12.16 7.05 0.73
C ALA A 30 13.09 8.23 0.99
N ARG A 31 13.85 8.66 -0.02
CA ARG A 31 14.84 9.71 0.10
C ARG A 31 14.99 10.55 -1.16
N LEU A 32 15.44 11.78 -0.97
CA LEU A 32 15.73 12.75 -2.03
C LEU A 32 17.17 13.22 -1.94
N TYR A 33 17.82 13.39 -3.09
CA TYR A 33 19.10 14.07 -3.18
C TYR A 33 18.86 15.56 -3.38
N VAL A 34 19.22 16.35 -2.37
CA VAL A 34 18.97 17.80 -2.32
C VAL A 34 20.23 18.55 -2.72
N GLY A 35 20.18 19.22 -3.85
CA GLY A 35 21.17 20.17 -4.36
C GLY A 35 20.60 21.59 -4.40
N SER A 36 21.35 22.54 -5.03
CA SER A 36 20.86 23.87 -5.38
C SER A 36 21.18 24.19 -6.85
N TYR A 37 20.30 24.98 -7.45
CA TYR A 37 20.52 25.48 -8.83
C TYR A 37 21.76 26.34 -8.94
N GLU A 38 22.11 27.14 -7.93
CA GLU A 38 23.33 27.95 -7.92
C GLU A 38 24.59 27.06 -8.02
N LYS A 39 24.70 26.03 -7.18
CA LYS A 39 25.84 25.10 -7.22
C LYS A 39 25.89 24.33 -8.53
N TYR A 40 24.74 23.84 -9.01
CA TYR A 40 24.63 23.13 -10.28
C TYR A 40 25.10 23.97 -11.47
N ASN A 41 24.64 25.23 -11.56
CA ASN A 41 25.02 26.15 -12.62
C ASN A 41 26.53 26.53 -12.58
N ASN A 42 27.14 26.46 -11.40
CA ASN A 42 28.57 26.65 -11.20
C ASN A 42 29.38 25.35 -11.40
N GLY A 43 28.76 24.29 -11.91
CA GLY A 43 29.41 23.00 -12.22
C GLY A 43 29.60 22.09 -11.02
N SER A 44 28.90 22.31 -9.92
CA SER A 44 28.96 21.47 -8.71
C SER A 44 27.66 20.68 -8.55
N ILE A 45 27.81 19.38 -8.27
CA ILE A 45 26.69 18.50 -7.87
C ILE A 45 26.64 18.32 -6.35
N ALA A 46 27.24 19.25 -5.58
CA ALA A 46 27.27 19.17 -4.13
C ALA A 46 25.86 19.27 -3.54
N GLY A 47 25.51 18.25 -2.79
CA GLY A 47 24.23 18.10 -2.12
C GLY A 47 24.29 16.93 -1.15
N THR A 48 23.15 16.53 -0.61
CA THR A 48 23.06 15.37 0.28
C THR A 48 21.76 14.62 0.12
N TRP A 49 21.75 13.35 0.44
CA TRP A 49 20.54 12.54 0.57
C TRP A 49 19.85 12.89 1.90
N LEU A 50 18.57 13.22 1.83
CA LEU A 50 17.70 13.36 2.98
C LEU A 50 16.64 12.25 2.96
N THR A 51 16.54 11.51 4.07
CA THR A 51 15.52 10.46 4.25
C THR A 51 14.22 11.13 4.68
N LEU A 52 13.15 10.92 3.92
CA LEU A 52 11.89 11.66 4.10
C LEU A 52 11.18 11.33 5.42
N SER A 53 11.33 10.09 5.91
CA SER A 53 10.76 9.65 7.20
C SER A 53 11.42 10.28 8.43
N ASP A 54 12.56 10.98 8.26
CA ASP A 54 13.22 11.71 9.37
C ASP A 54 12.51 13.03 9.69
N TYR A 55 11.56 13.47 8.86
CA TYR A 55 10.84 14.72 8.95
C TYR A 55 9.36 14.50 9.20
N ALA A 56 8.77 15.32 10.07
CA ALA A 56 7.37 15.17 10.46
C ALA A 56 6.39 15.47 9.31
N ASP A 57 6.77 16.39 8.43
CA ASP A 57 5.96 16.82 7.29
C ASP A 57 6.83 17.46 6.19
N ARG A 58 6.16 17.93 5.14
CA ARG A 58 6.78 18.61 4.00
C ARG A 58 7.53 19.88 4.38
N ASP A 59 7.01 20.65 5.33
CA ASP A 59 7.58 21.96 5.72
C ASP A 59 8.82 21.76 6.57
N ASP A 60 8.82 20.76 7.44
CA ASP A 60 9.99 20.33 8.23
C ASP A 60 11.11 19.83 7.30
N PHE A 61 10.78 18.99 6.32
CA PHE A 61 11.72 18.57 5.27
C PHE A 61 12.29 19.75 4.49
N LEU A 62 11.46 20.71 4.06
CA LEU A 62 11.94 21.86 3.31
C LEU A 62 12.84 22.78 4.14
N THR A 63 12.62 22.85 5.43
CA THR A 63 13.49 23.57 6.38
C THR A 63 14.87 22.92 6.41
N ALA A 64 14.93 21.61 6.62
CA ALA A 64 16.19 20.87 6.60
C ALA A 64 16.89 20.93 5.23
N ALA A 65 16.12 20.86 4.13
CA ALA A 65 16.65 20.97 2.77
C ALA A 65 17.35 22.32 2.53
N ARG A 66 16.83 23.44 3.07
CA ARG A 66 17.48 24.75 3.01
C ARG A 66 18.74 24.80 3.88
N GLU A 67 18.77 24.13 5.00
CA GLU A 67 19.94 24.06 5.90
C GLU A 67 21.13 23.37 5.22
N VAL A 68 20.90 22.41 4.30
CA VAL A 68 21.97 21.77 3.49
C VAL A 68 22.77 22.83 2.70
N HIS A 69 22.12 23.93 2.35
CA HIS A 69 22.67 25.02 1.54
C HIS A 69 22.72 26.35 2.30
N ALA A 70 22.95 26.30 3.62
CA ALA A 70 23.00 27.51 4.48
C ALA A 70 24.17 28.48 4.13
N ASP A 71 25.08 28.08 3.26
CA ASP A 71 26.11 28.92 2.67
C ASP A 71 25.58 29.86 1.55
N GLU A 72 24.36 29.61 1.06
CA GLU A 72 23.64 30.47 0.12
C GLU A 72 22.62 31.35 0.89
N ALA A 73 22.45 32.61 0.48
CA ALA A 73 21.56 33.54 1.21
C ALA A 73 20.07 33.18 1.04
N ASP A 74 19.69 32.64 -0.12
CA ASP A 74 18.34 32.19 -0.46
C ASP A 74 18.44 31.02 -1.47
N PRO A 75 18.68 29.78 -0.98
CA PRO A 75 18.95 28.65 -1.85
C PRO A 75 17.72 28.25 -2.66
N GLU A 76 17.85 28.30 -3.99
CA GLU A 76 16.89 27.70 -4.90
C GLU A 76 17.18 26.19 -4.97
N LEU A 77 16.33 25.40 -4.30
CA LEU A 77 16.53 23.97 -4.15
C LEU A 77 16.34 23.21 -5.47
N MET A 78 17.22 22.23 -5.71
CA MET A 78 17.17 21.32 -6.85
C MET A 78 17.16 19.88 -6.34
N PHE A 79 16.11 19.13 -6.64
CA PHE A 79 16.01 17.73 -6.26
C PHE A 79 16.56 16.87 -7.41
N GLN A 80 17.80 16.45 -7.29
CA GLN A 80 18.58 15.86 -8.40
C GLN A 80 18.32 14.38 -8.61
N ASP A 81 17.89 13.66 -7.55
CA ASP A 81 17.59 12.23 -7.61
C ASP A 81 16.62 11.83 -6.47
N PHE A 82 15.95 10.67 -6.61
CA PHE A 82 15.00 10.16 -5.63
C PHE A 82 15.02 8.64 -5.58
N GLU A 83 14.63 8.08 -4.42
CA GLU A 83 14.48 6.64 -4.21
C GLU A 83 13.30 6.37 -3.26
N GLY A 84 12.68 5.19 -3.38
CA GLY A 84 11.77 4.63 -2.39
C GLY A 84 10.35 5.19 -2.37
N PHE A 85 9.93 5.99 -3.38
CA PHE A 85 8.55 6.47 -3.51
C PHE A 85 8.12 6.59 -4.99
N PRO A 86 6.81 6.74 -5.28
CA PRO A 86 6.31 6.78 -6.65
C PRO A 86 6.90 7.91 -7.49
N ARG A 87 7.34 7.58 -8.70
CA ARG A 87 7.92 8.54 -9.67
C ARG A 87 7.01 9.72 -9.96
N ALA A 88 5.69 9.52 -9.90
CA ALA A 88 4.70 10.56 -10.16
C ALA A 88 4.78 11.74 -9.16
N TRP A 89 5.36 11.53 -7.99
CA TRP A 89 5.52 12.54 -6.93
C TRP A 89 6.89 13.22 -6.94
N TYR A 90 7.78 12.82 -7.86
CA TYR A 90 9.08 13.45 -8.00
C TYR A 90 9.06 14.53 -9.07
N ALA A 91 9.62 15.70 -8.73
CA ALA A 91 9.99 16.74 -9.66
C ALA A 91 11.32 17.39 -9.24
N GLU A 92 12.15 17.75 -10.22
CA GLU A 92 13.46 18.36 -9.95
C GLU A 92 13.35 19.73 -9.26
N SER A 93 12.34 20.52 -9.64
CA SER A 93 12.18 21.92 -9.21
C SER A 93 11.18 22.12 -8.07
N SER A 94 10.59 21.08 -7.54
CA SER A 94 9.64 21.18 -6.43
C SER A 94 9.72 19.99 -5.49
N ALA A 95 9.55 20.26 -4.19
CA ALA A 95 9.44 19.21 -3.19
C ALA A 95 8.21 18.32 -3.46
N PRO A 96 8.24 17.04 -3.07
CA PRO A 96 7.12 16.14 -3.21
C PRO A 96 5.84 16.69 -2.58
N PRO A 97 4.66 16.21 -3.01
CA PRO A 97 3.39 16.62 -2.42
C PRO A 97 3.27 16.17 -0.96
N ALA A 98 2.49 16.89 -0.15
CA ALA A 98 2.33 16.61 1.28
C ALA A 98 1.79 15.20 1.55
N ILE A 99 0.94 14.66 0.67
CA ILE A 99 0.42 13.29 0.74
C ILE A 99 1.52 12.22 0.85
N LEU A 100 2.74 12.51 0.39
CA LEU A 100 3.86 11.57 0.51
C LEU A 100 4.14 11.21 1.97
N TRP A 101 4.01 12.14 2.91
CA TRP A 101 4.23 11.86 4.34
C TRP A 101 3.14 10.96 4.92
N GLU A 102 1.88 11.16 4.54
CA GLU A 102 0.79 10.24 4.91
C GLU A 102 1.00 8.84 4.31
N TRP A 103 1.47 8.77 3.06
CA TRP A 103 1.80 7.51 2.39
C TRP A 103 3.01 6.80 3.04
N LEU A 104 3.98 7.53 3.59
CA LEU A 104 5.12 6.95 4.33
C LEU A 104 4.70 6.26 5.62
N GLU A 105 3.56 6.62 6.20
CA GLU A 105 2.98 5.95 7.36
C GLU A 105 2.34 4.59 7.03
N LEU A 106 2.04 4.34 5.75
CA LEU A 106 1.47 3.07 5.31
C LEU A 106 2.49 1.94 5.41
N SER A 107 2.03 0.75 5.80
CA SER A 107 2.81 -0.48 5.68
C SER A 107 3.11 -0.82 4.21
N GLU A 108 4.06 -1.71 3.96
CA GLU A 108 4.41 -2.14 2.59
C GLU A 108 3.19 -2.70 1.83
N ALA A 109 2.38 -3.52 2.51
CA ALA A 109 1.15 -4.08 1.92
C ALA A 109 0.11 -2.98 1.60
N GLU A 110 -0.06 -1.99 2.48
CA GLU A 110 -0.95 -0.86 2.23
C GLU A 110 -0.45 0.03 1.09
N ARG A 111 0.86 0.21 0.93
CA ARG A 111 1.43 0.98 -0.20
C ARG A 111 1.17 0.30 -1.54
N LEU A 112 1.27 -1.03 -1.60
CA LEU A 112 0.93 -1.80 -2.80
C LEU A 112 -0.56 -1.67 -3.12
N ALA A 113 -1.43 -1.85 -2.12
CA ALA A 113 -2.87 -1.67 -2.26
C ALA A 113 -3.24 -0.22 -2.65
N PHE A 114 -2.57 0.79 -2.07
CA PHE A 114 -2.75 2.19 -2.46
C PHE A 114 -2.41 2.44 -3.94
N GLY A 115 -1.35 1.79 -4.44
CA GLY A 115 -1.00 1.84 -5.85
C GLY A 115 -2.13 1.30 -6.73
N ALA A 116 -2.67 0.12 -6.41
CA ALA A 116 -3.80 -0.48 -7.13
C ALA A 116 -5.06 0.41 -7.10
N TYR A 117 -5.36 1.00 -5.94
CA TYR A 117 -6.46 1.95 -5.77
C TYR A 117 -6.28 3.21 -6.65
N ALA A 118 -5.09 3.82 -6.61
CA ALA A 118 -4.78 5.02 -7.38
C ALA A 118 -4.84 4.79 -8.89
N ASP A 119 -4.35 3.63 -9.35
CA ASP A 119 -4.40 3.23 -10.76
C ASP A 119 -5.85 3.02 -11.24
N HIS A 120 -6.70 2.42 -10.39
CA HIS A 120 -8.12 2.24 -10.69
C HIS A 120 -8.87 3.57 -10.77
N MET A 121 -8.63 4.47 -9.82
CA MET A 121 -9.28 5.79 -9.77
C MET A 121 -8.84 6.72 -10.92
N GLY A 122 -7.66 6.51 -11.48
CA GLY A 122 -7.16 7.25 -12.64
C GLY A 122 -6.89 8.74 -12.42
N GLY A 123 -6.78 9.16 -11.15
CA GLY A 123 -6.57 10.56 -10.76
C GLY A 123 -5.88 10.71 -9.41
N PRO A 124 -5.76 11.95 -8.91
CA PRO A 124 -5.27 12.18 -7.56
C PRO A 124 -6.18 11.51 -6.53
N VAL A 125 -5.59 10.79 -5.59
CA VAL A 125 -6.27 10.10 -4.50
C VAL A 125 -5.68 10.53 -3.16
N GLU A 126 -6.49 10.52 -2.11
CA GLU A 126 -6.06 10.80 -0.74
C GLU A 126 -5.85 9.49 0.03
N VAL A 127 -4.87 9.47 0.93
CA VAL A 127 -4.62 8.28 1.78
C VAL A 127 -5.83 7.97 2.68
N ARG A 128 -6.54 9.01 3.11
CA ARG A 128 -7.79 8.84 3.88
C ARG A 128 -8.84 8.07 3.08
N ASP A 129 -9.10 8.48 1.84
CA ASP A 129 -10.15 7.87 1.00
C ASP A 129 -9.79 6.41 0.68
N PHE A 130 -8.50 6.13 0.44
CA PHE A 130 -7.98 4.77 0.34
C PHE A 130 -8.27 3.94 1.61
N ARG A 131 -7.92 4.46 2.80
CA ARG A 131 -8.13 3.75 4.07
C ARG A 131 -9.60 3.45 4.34
N GLU A 132 -10.51 4.37 3.98
CA GLU A 132 -11.95 4.19 4.12
C GLU A 132 -12.50 3.17 3.11
N SER A 133 -11.89 3.06 1.93
CA SER A 133 -12.33 2.17 0.86
C SER A 133 -11.77 0.74 0.98
N TRP A 134 -10.52 0.57 1.42
CA TRP A 134 -9.81 -0.70 1.37
C TRP A 134 -10.36 -1.75 2.33
N GLN A 135 -10.78 -2.90 1.77
CA GLN A 135 -11.36 -4.04 2.50
C GLN A 135 -10.38 -5.21 2.69
N GLY A 136 -9.11 -5.02 2.31
CA GLY A 136 -8.06 -6.04 2.45
C GLY A 136 -7.68 -6.72 1.14
N GLN A 137 -6.74 -7.66 1.29
CA GLN A 137 -6.24 -8.51 0.21
C GLN A 137 -7.00 -9.84 0.23
N TRP A 138 -7.49 -10.27 -0.93
CA TRP A 138 -8.29 -11.47 -1.11
C TRP A 138 -7.84 -12.23 -2.36
N ASP A 139 -7.94 -13.56 -2.34
CA ASP A 139 -7.59 -14.35 -3.53
C ASP A 139 -8.60 -14.07 -4.66
N ARG A 140 -9.90 -13.87 -4.32
CA ARG A 140 -11.01 -13.59 -5.26
C ARG A 140 -12.13 -12.82 -4.56
N GLY A 141 -12.98 -12.14 -5.33
CA GLY A 141 -14.20 -11.52 -4.81
C GLY A 141 -15.16 -12.49 -4.13
N ALA A 142 -15.20 -13.75 -4.60
CA ALA A 142 -15.98 -14.81 -3.98
C ALA A 142 -15.55 -15.11 -2.52
N ASP A 143 -14.25 -15.07 -2.24
CA ASP A 143 -13.73 -15.33 -0.88
C ASP A 143 -14.06 -14.16 0.08
N PHE A 144 -14.09 -12.93 -0.44
CA PHE A 144 -14.60 -11.76 0.27
C PHE A 144 -16.12 -11.85 0.51
N ALA A 145 -16.90 -12.31 -0.49
CA ALA A 145 -18.34 -12.48 -0.37
C ALA A 145 -18.70 -13.48 0.74
N GLU A 146 -17.98 -14.61 0.84
CA GLU A 146 -18.13 -15.55 1.93
C GLU A 146 -17.83 -14.92 3.29
N HIS A 147 -16.69 -14.24 3.37
CA HIS A 147 -16.24 -13.59 4.61
C HIS A 147 -17.26 -12.56 5.13
N ILE A 148 -17.74 -11.64 4.27
CA ILE A 148 -18.67 -10.60 4.70
C ILE A 148 -20.02 -11.18 5.12
N ALA A 149 -20.50 -12.24 4.44
CA ALA A 149 -21.73 -12.92 4.82
C ALA A 149 -21.61 -13.64 6.17
N GLU A 150 -20.44 -14.20 6.48
CA GLU A 150 -20.14 -14.79 7.79
C GLU A 150 -20.09 -13.73 8.89
N GLU A 151 -19.37 -12.62 8.67
CA GLU A 151 -19.25 -11.53 9.65
C GLU A 151 -20.58 -10.84 9.94
N CYS A 152 -21.40 -10.60 8.91
CA CYS A 152 -22.73 -10.01 9.06
C CYS A 152 -23.75 -10.98 9.68
N GLY A 153 -23.43 -12.30 9.68
CA GLY A 153 -24.34 -13.33 10.19
C GLY A 153 -25.50 -13.62 9.24
N ASP A 154 -25.32 -13.35 7.96
CA ASP A 154 -26.34 -13.53 6.92
C ASP A 154 -26.50 -15.00 6.51
N ILE A 155 -25.55 -15.86 6.91
CA ILE A 155 -25.63 -17.30 6.67
C ILE A 155 -26.54 -17.96 7.74
N PRO A 156 -27.68 -18.56 7.35
CA PRO A 156 -28.54 -19.25 8.29
C PRO A 156 -27.82 -20.39 9.00
N LYS A 157 -27.91 -20.47 10.33
CA LYS A 157 -27.25 -21.51 11.15
C LYS A 157 -27.77 -22.93 10.90
N ASP A 158 -29.00 -23.04 10.38
CA ASP A 158 -29.68 -24.29 10.07
C ASP A 158 -29.77 -24.60 8.58
N LEU A 159 -28.80 -24.09 7.81
CA LEU A 159 -28.69 -24.35 6.38
C LEU A 159 -28.59 -25.87 6.14
N PRO A 160 -29.46 -26.45 5.32
CA PRO A 160 -29.37 -27.88 4.98
C PRO A 160 -28.02 -28.22 4.32
N THR A 161 -27.42 -29.32 4.72
CA THR A 161 -26.07 -29.75 4.22
C THR A 161 -25.99 -30.00 2.71
N TRP A 162 -27.13 -30.16 2.04
CA TRP A 162 -27.21 -30.31 0.58
C TRP A 162 -27.29 -28.98 -0.18
N LEU A 163 -27.55 -27.88 0.53
CA LEU A 163 -27.60 -26.54 -0.07
C LEU A 163 -26.17 -25.97 -0.12
N VAL A 164 -25.79 -25.50 -1.30
CA VAL A 164 -24.50 -24.84 -1.53
C VAL A 164 -24.77 -23.38 -1.86
N ILE A 165 -24.01 -22.50 -1.22
CA ILE A 165 -24.04 -21.07 -1.57
C ILE A 165 -23.03 -20.87 -2.72
N ASP A 166 -23.45 -20.21 -3.77
CA ASP A 166 -22.60 -19.83 -4.90
C ASP A 166 -22.01 -18.43 -4.61
N TRP A 167 -20.80 -18.42 -4.01
CA TRP A 167 -20.12 -17.17 -3.63
C TRP A 167 -19.65 -16.37 -4.84
N GLU A 168 -19.31 -17.04 -5.97
CA GLU A 168 -18.97 -16.39 -7.22
C GLU A 168 -20.19 -15.61 -7.77
N ALA A 169 -21.36 -16.25 -7.82
CA ALA A 169 -22.58 -15.55 -8.21
C ALA A 169 -22.97 -14.45 -7.21
N SER A 170 -22.71 -14.63 -5.93
CA SER A 170 -22.96 -13.60 -4.88
C SER A 170 -22.11 -12.36 -5.11
N TRP A 171 -20.83 -12.55 -5.45
CA TRP A 171 -19.95 -11.47 -5.86
C TRP A 171 -20.42 -10.81 -7.15
N ASP A 172 -20.55 -11.58 -8.24
CA ASP A 172 -20.81 -11.06 -9.58
C ASP A 172 -22.16 -10.35 -9.72
N CYS A 173 -23.20 -10.86 -9.05
CA CYS A 173 -24.55 -10.31 -9.19
C CYS A 173 -24.90 -9.22 -8.18
N ASN A 174 -24.17 -9.13 -7.05
CA ASN A 174 -24.54 -8.23 -5.95
C ASN A 174 -23.35 -7.35 -5.50
N LEU A 175 -22.31 -7.95 -4.90
CA LEU A 175 -21.29 -7.18 -4.19
C LEU A 175 -20.43 -6.31 -5.09
N ARG A 176 -20.13 -6.73 -6.32
CA ARG A 176 -19.36 -5.91 -7.28
C ARG A 176 -20.03 -4.60 -7.71
N HIS A 177 -21.26 -4.35 -7.29
CA HIS A 177 -21.91 -3.04 -7.47
C HIS A 177 -21.49 -2.05 -6.38
N ASP A 178 -21.18 -2.55 -5.19
CA ASP A 178 -20.74 -1.75 -4.04
C ASP A 178 -19.23 -1.80 -3.84
N TYR A 179 -18.55 -2.78 -4.44
CA TYR A 179 -17.10 -2.99 -4.32
C TYR A 179 -16.45 -3.20 -5.70
N PHE A 180 -15.15 -2.99 -5.77
CA PHE A 180 -14.35 -3.35 -6.93
C PHE A 180 -13.08 -4.09 -6.54
N GLU A 181 -12.54 -4.85 -7.49
CA GLU A 181 -11.25 -5.53 -7.38
C GLU A 181 -10.19 -4.77 -8.18
N ALA A 182 -8.98 -4.68 -7.63
CA ALA A 182 -7.81 -4.21 -8.35
C ALA A 182 -6.56 -4.97 -7.91
N ASP A 183 -5.76 -5.39 -8.89
CA ASP A 183 -4.48 -6.05 -8.63
C ASP A 183 -3.38 -5.02 -8.39
N ASP A 184 -2.53 -5.29 -7.42
CA ASP A 184 -1.31 -4.52 -7.19
C ASP A 184 -0.18 -4.91 -8.16
N ALA A 185 0.96 -4.22 -8.05
CA ALA A 185 2.13 -4.46 -8.91
C ALA A 185 2.72 -5.87 -8.78
N ASP A 186 2.46 -6.56 -7.67
CA ASP A 186 2.91 -7.93 -7.40
C ASP A 186 1.87 -8.97 -7.84
N GLY A 187 0.71 -8.54 -8.37
CA GLY A 187 -0.39 -9.38 -8.82
C GLY A 187 -1.27 -9.90 -7.68
N SER A 188 -1.25 -9.23 -6.54
CA SER A 188 -2.17 -9.53 -5.44
C SER A 188 -3.46 -8.75 -5.62
N ASN A 189 -4.60 -9.44 -5.49
CA ASN A 189 -5.92 -8.84 -5.63
C ASN A 189 -6.36 -8.15 -4.33
N HIS A 190 -6.84 -6.92 -4.44
CA HIS A 190 -7.38 -6.12 -3.36
C HIS A 190 -8.82 -5.73 -3.63
N ILE A 191 -9.64 -5.68 -2.58
CA ILE A 191 -11.03 -5.25 -2.67
C ILE A 191 -11.20 -3.88 -2.02
N PHE A 192 -11.98 -3.04 -2.68
CA PHE A 192 -12.28 -1.68 -2.28
C PHE A 192 -13.78 -1.39 -2.37
N LEU A 193 -14.28 -0.58 -1.43
CA LEU A 193 -15.62 -0.03 -1.49
C LEU A 193 -15.71 1.02 -2.61
N ASN A 194 -16.75 0.95 -3.44
CA ASN A 194 -17.08 2.00 -4.40
C ASN A 194 -17.59 3.24 -3.63
N THR A 195 -16.94 4.39 -3.80
CA THR A 195 -17.29 5.68 -3.16
C THR A 195 -17.92 6.65 -4.16
#